data_7d75179461d0e614a3bbf5b87ef961f8
#
_entry.id   7d75179461d0e614a3bbf5b87ef961f8
#
_cell.length_a   1.000
_cell.length_b   1.000
_cell.length_c   1.000
_cell.angle_alpha   90.00
_cell.angle_beta   90.00
_cell.angle_gamma   90.00
#
_symmetry.space_group_name_H-M   'P 1'
#
loop_
_entity.id
_entity.type
_entity.pdbx_description
1 polymer ?
#
loop_
_entity_poly.entity_id
_entity_poly.type
_entity_poly.pdbx_seq_one_letter_code
_entity_poly.pdbx_strand_id
1 'polypeptide(L)'
;IHALDAARTEVVLAMAYFIPSHNILNALFRAAARGVRVQLLLQGRIEYRLQHYASQSLYHQLLGAGIRIHEYQKGFMHAKVGVVDSVWATLGSANLDPFSLLVAREANLIIRDHTFCTDLAQRLAHEIKMNCHEVTASAWAQKSGLHRTARIISARLIFRLLSLTRYADNY
;
A
#
# COMPACT_ATOMS: atom_id res chain seq x y z
N ILE A 1 -5.59 -6.19 9.71
CA ILE A 1 -5.25 -7.58 9.36
C ILE A 1 -6.53 -8.40 9.22
N HIS A 2 -7.40 -8.48 10.23
CA HIS A 2 -8.62 -9.29 10.18
C HIS A 2 -9.46 -9.09 8.90
N ALA A 3 -9.65 -7.86 8.43
CA ALA A 3 -10.37 -7.60 7.19
C ALA A 3 -9.68 -8.20 5.97
N LEU A 4 -8.35 -8.14 5.89
CA LEU A 4 -7.56 -8.75 4.82
C LEU A 4 -7.64 -10.29 4.84
N ASP A 5 -7.59 -10.89 6.02
CA ASP A 5 -7.71 -12.34 6.18
C ASP A 5 -9.14 -12.85 5.86
N ALA A 6 -10.16 -12.02 6.11
CA ALA A 6 -11.56 -12.32 5.78
C ALA A 6 -11.93 -12.02 4.31
N ALA A 7 -11.09 -11.31 3.55
CA ALA A 7 -11.35 -10.92 2.17
C ALA A 7 -11.60 -12.12 1.26
N ARG A 8 -12.59 -12.00 0.36
CA ARG A 8 -13.03 -13.07 -0.56
C ARG A 8 -12.95 -12.68 -2.02
N THR A 9 -13.17 -11.41 -2.36
CA THR A 9 -13.27 -10.96 -3.76
C THR A 9 -12.26 -9.89 -4.09
N GLU A 10 -12.20 -8.82 -3.30
CA GLU A 10 -11.35 -7.68 -3.63
C GLU A 10 -10.85 -6.93 -2.40
N VAL A 11 -9.60 -6.47 -2.49
CA VAL A 11 -8.99 -5.50 -1.59
C VAL A 11 -8.44 -4.35 -2.40
N VAL A 12 -8.84 -3.12 -2.09
CA VAL A 12 -8.27 -1.90 -2.67
C VAL A 12 -7.70 -1.05 -1.52
N LEU A 13 -6.40 -0.74 -1.58
CA LEU A 13 -5.74 0.15 -0.64
C LEU A 13 -5.21 1.37 -1.39
N ALA A 14 -5.63 2.57 -1.00
CA ALA A 14 -5.09 3.84 -1.50
C ALA A 14 -4.25 4.49 -0.41
N MET A 15 -2.92 4.54 -0.61
CA MET A 15 -1.95 4.98 0.39
C MET A 15 -0.95 5.96 -0.21
N ALA A 16 -0.72 7.09 0.48
CA ALA A 16 0.33 8.03 0.11
C ALA A 16 1.71 7.38 0.28
N TYR A 17 1.93 6.72 1.43
CA TYR A 17 3.16 5.98 1.74
C TYR A 17 2.82 4.56 2.14
N PHE A 18 3.50 3.59 1.51
CA PHE A 18 3.23 2.17 1.69
C PHE A 18 4.52 1.42 2.05
N ILE A 19 4.75 1.29 3.35
CA ILE A 19 5.87 0.55 3.94
C ILE A 19 5.27 -0.30 5.08
N PRO A 20 4.40 -1.26 4.78
CA PRO A 20 3.65 -1.99 5.78
C PRO A 20 4.54 -2.88 6.63
N SER A 21 4.08 -3.20 7.83
CA SER A 21 4.70 -4.24 8.66
C SER A 21 4.65 -5.60 7.97
N HIS A 22 5.53 -6.52 8.38
CA HIS A 22 5.53 -7.90 7.87
C HIS A 22 4.16 -8.58 8.03
N ASN A 23 3.46 -8.31 9.13
CA ASN A 23 2.14 -8.90 9.39
C ASN A 23 1.09 -8.44 8.37
N ILE A 24 1.08 -7.15 8.01
CA ILE A 24 0.18 -6.60 6.98
C ILE A 24 0.57 -7.12 5.60
N LEU A 25 1.87 -7.14 5.28
CA LEU A 25 2.38 -7.63 4.01
C LEU A 25 2.01 -9.11 3.81
N ASN A 26 2.23 -9.94 4.83
CA ASN A 26 1.85 -11.35 4.81
C ASN A 26 0.33 -11.55 4.68
N ALA A 27 -0.50 -10.69 5.30
CA ALA A 27 -1.95 -10.76 5.13
C ALA A 27 -2.37 -10.44 3.68
N LEU A 28 -1.73 -9.48 3.02
CA LEU A 28 -1.96 -9.18 1.60
C LEU A 28 -1.54 -10.36 0.71
N PHE A 29 -0.39 -10.98 0.98
CA PHE A 29 0.05 -12.17 0.23
C PHE A 29 -0.91 -13.35 0.43
N ARG A 30 -1.39 -13.58 1.64
CA ARG A 30 -2.41 -14.62 1.90
C ARG A 30 -3.72 -14.33 1.15
N ALA A 31 -4.16 -13.07 1.11
CA ALA A 31 -5.35 -12.68 0.34
C ALA A 31 -5.15 -12.96 -1.16
N ALA A 32 -4.04 -12.53 -1.74
CA ALA A 32 -3.70 -12.79 -3.14
C ALA A 32 -3.60 -14.30 -3.45
N ALA A 33 -2.97 -15.09 -2.56
CA ALA A 33 -2.87 -16.54 -2.70
C ALA A 33 -4.24 -17.26 -2.67
N ARG A 34 -5.24 -16.67 -2.00
CA ARG A 34 -6.63 -17.16 -2.03
C ARG A 34 -7.40 -16.77 -3.30
N GLY A 35 -6.77 -16.04 -4.24
CA GLY A 35 -7.41 -15.54 -5.45
C GLY A 35 -8.16 -14.21 -5.27
N VAL A 36 -8.01 -13.55 -4.13
CA VAL A 36 -8.57 -12.21 -3.92
C VAL A 36 -7.85 -11.20 -4.82
N ARG A 37 -8.59 -10.36 -5.54
CA ARG A 37 -8.02 -9.28 -6.34
C ARG A 37 -7.50 -8.17 -5.43
N VAL A 38 -6.18 -8.12 -5.21
CA VAL A 38 -5.54 -7.10 -4.39
C VAL A 38 -4.99 -6.00 -5.28
N GLN A 39 -5.42 -4.75 -5.05
CA GLN A 39 -5.00 -3.56 -5.78
C GLN A 39 -4.44 -2.51 -4.81
N LEU A 40 -3.28 -1.99 -5.14
CA LEU A 40 -2.63 -0.90 -4.41
C LEU A 40 -2.62 0.34 -5.29
N LEU A 41 -3.28 1.40 -4.84
CA LEU A 41 -3.24 2.73 -5.44
C LEU A 41 -2.25 3.56 -4.62
N LEU A 42 -1.08 3.83 -5.19
CA LEU A 42 0.04 4.45 -4.51
C LEU A 42 0.41 5.79 -5.14
N GLN A 43 1.05 6.67 -4.37
CA GLN A 43 1.57 7.93 -4.88
C GLN A 43 2.67 7.70 -5.92
N GLY A 44 2.44 8.13 -7.16
CA GLY A 44 3.39 7.97 -8.27
C GLY A 44 4.40 9.11 -8.36
N ARG A 45 4.03 10.34 -7.98
CA ARG A 45 4.95 11.49 -7.97
C ARG A 45 5.80 11.48 -6.72
N ILE A 46 7.08 11.82 -6.86
CA ILE A 46 8.03 11.85 -5.74
C ILE A 46 7.80 13.12 -4.93
N GLU A 47 7.27 12.98 -3.72
CA GLU A 47 7.19 14.02 -2.72
C GLU A 47 8.36 13.89 -1.72
N TYR A 48 8.47 12.71 -1.10
CA TYR A 48 9.57 12.34 -0.22
C TYR A 48 10.33 11.15 -0.80
N ARG A 49 11.56 11.40 -1.26
CA ARG A 49 12.38 10.40 -1.97
C ARG A 49 12.58 9.12 -1.17
N LEU A 50 12.83 9.24 0.12
CA LEU A 50 13.13 8.09 0.99
C LEU A 50 11.92 7.15 1.08
N GLN A 51 10.74 7.67 1.41
CA GLN A 51 9.49 6.91 1.49
C GLN A 51 9.10 6.33 0.13
N HIS A 52 9.25 7.10 -0.93
CA HIS A 52 8.94 6.65 -2.29
C HIS A 52 9.80 5.42 -2.68
N TYR A 53 11.11 5.48 -2.52
CA TYR A 53 11.99 4.36 -2.84
C TYR A 53 11.83 3.18 -1.88
N ALA A 54 11.54 3.42 -0.61
CA ALA A 54 11.24 2.36 0.34
C ALA A 54 9.97 1.59 -0.06
N SER A 55 8.90 2.29 -0.43
CA SER A 55 7.68 1.69 -0.97
C SER A 55 7.97 0.87 -2.23
N GLN A 56 8.73 1.42 -3.16
CA GLN A 56 9.11 0.74 -4.39
C GLN A 56 9.99 -0.51 -4.17
N SER A 57 10.69 -0.62 -3.04
CA SER A 57 11.48 -1.83 -2.73
C SER A 57 10.63 -3.10 -2.62
N LEU A 58 9.34 -2.94 -2.32
CA LEU A 58 8.36 -4.03 -2.19
C LEU A 58 7.73 -4.45 -3.52
N TYR A 59 7.84 -3.65 -4.59
CA TYR A 59 7.13 -3.86 -5.84
C TYR A 59 7.41 -5.23 -6.47
N HIS A 60 8.67 -5.67 -6.44
CA HIS A 60 9.02 -6.98 -7.00
C HIS A 60 8.26 -8.14 -6.31
N GLN A 61 8.17 -8.10 -4.99
CA GLN A 61 7.48 -9.14 -4.21
C GLN A 61 5.96 -9.04 -4.39
N LEU A 62 5.41 -7.83 -4.38
CA LEU A 62 3.98 -7.58 -4.57
C LEU A 62 3.51 -8.04 -5.95
N LEU A 63 4.21 -7.63 -7.00
CA LEU A 63 3.90 -8.03 -8.38
C LEU A 63 4.08 -9.55 -8.58
N GLY A 64 5.11 -10.14 -7.98
CA GLY A 64 5.33 -11.60 -8.01
C GLY A 64 4.21 -12.40 -7.32
N ALA A 65 3.54 -11.82 -6.35
CA ALA A 65 2.37 -12.39 -5.69
C ALA A 65 1.04 -12.11 -6.43
N GLY A 66 1.06 -11.49 -7.60
CA GLY A 66 -0.12 -11.14 -8.39
C GLY A 66 -0.88 -9.90 -7.87
N ILE A 67 -0.30 -9.15 -6.94
CA ILE A 67 -0.88 -7.89 -6.45
C ILE A 67 -0.65 -6.80 -7.48
N ARG A 68 -1.71 -6.09 -7.87
CA ARG A 68 -1.66 -5.02 -8.86
C ARG A 68 -1.26 -3.70 -8.19
N ILE A 69 -0.37 -2.96 -8.83
CA ILE A 69 0.14 -1.68 -8.34
C ILE A 69 -0.21 -0.59 -9.36
N HIS A 70 -0.87 0.45 -8.89
CA HIS A 70 -1.29 1.60 -9.67
C HIS A 70 -0.66 2.87 -9.08
N GLU A 71 0.20 3.53 -9.84
CA GLU A 71 0.85 4.78 -9.45
C GLU A 71 0.01 5.98 -9.91
N TYR A 72 -0.51 6.77 -8.97
CA TYR A 72 -1.31 7.97 -9.24
C TYR A 72 -0.45 9.08 -9.85
N GLN A 73 -0.90 9.65 -10.98
CA GLN A 73 -0.11 10.59 -11.79
C GLN A 73 -0.69 12.01 -11.88
N LYS A 74 -1.98 12.21 -11.62
CA LYS A 74 -2.66 13.50 -11.81
C LYS A 74 -2.13 14.60 -10.88
N GLY A 75 -1.68 14.23 -9.67
CA GLY A 75 -1.21 15.18 -8.66
C GLY A 75 -0.52 14.47 -7.50
N PHE A 76 -0.52 15.13 -6.34
CA PHE A 76 -0.12 14.49 -5.09
C PHE A 76 -1.35 13.88 -4.42
N MET A 77 -1.34 12.56 -4.27
CA MET A 77 -2.37 11.83 -3.56
C MET A 77 -1.95 11.63 -2.09
N HIS A 78 -2.76 12.13 -1.17
CA HIS A 78 -2.50 11.98 0.26
C HIS A 78 -3.56 11.10 0.95
N ALA A 79 -4.07 10.09 0.25
CA ALA A 79 -5.08 9.16 0.74
C ALA A 79 -4.50 8.14 1.74
N LYS A 80 -5.33 7.74 2.70
CA LYS A 80 -5.14 6.61 3.61
C LYS A 80 -6.49 5.90 3.72
N VAL A 81 -6.78 5.10 2.72
CA VAL A 81 -8.08 4.49 2.51
C VAL A 81 -7.91 3.02 2.17
N GLY A 82 -8.78 2.18 2.71
CA GLY A 82 -8.87 0.77 2.34
C GLY A 82 -10.31 0.33 2.21
N VAL A 83 -10.60 -0.49 1.20
CA VAL A 83 -11.90 -1.12 1.01
C VAL A 83 -11.69 -2.62 0.82
N VAL A 84 -12.52 -3.42 1.47
CA VAL A 84 -12.53 -4.88 1.34
C VAL A 84 -13.92 -5.34 0.99
N ASP A 85 -14.05 -6.07 -0.12
CA ASP A 85 -15.29 -6.72 -0.61
C ASP A 85 -16.51 -5.80 -0.69
N SER A 86 -16.31 -4.48 -0.76
CA SER A 86 -17.38 -3.47 -0.72
C SER A 86 -18.30 -3.55 0.52
N VAL A 87 -17.84 -4.17 1.60
CA VAL A 87 -18.59 -4.33 2.87
C VAL A 87 -17.85 -3.79 4.08
N TRP A 88 -16.55 -3.53 3.92
CA TRP A 88 -15.69 -2.97 4.96
C TRP A 88 -14.80 -1.88 4.37
N ALA A 89 -14.71 -0.76 5.04
CA ALA A 89 -13.78 0.29 4.67
C ALA A 89 -13.07 0.88 5.88
N THR A 90 -11.87 1.40 5.64
CA THR A 90 -11.17 2.27 6.59
C THR A 90 -10.70 3.52 5.87
N LEU A 91 -10.80 4.64 6.55
CA LEU A 91 -10.24 5.91 6.10
C LEU A 91 -9.78 6.74 7.31
N GLY A 92 -8.71 7.49 7.13
CA GLY A 92 -8.17 8.28 8.24
C GLY A 92 -6.84 8.94 7.92
N SER A 93 -6.07 9.18 8.96
CA SER A 93 -4.78 9.85 8.87
C SER A 93 -3.58 8.89 8.77
N ALA A 94 -3.73 7.63 9.21
CA ALA A 94 -2.62 6.68 9.27
C ALA A 94 -2.23 6.11 7.92
N ASN A 95 -0.99 6.35 7.49
CA ASN A 95 -0.37 5.57 6.41
C ASN A 95 -0.06 4.15 6.89
N LEU A 96 0.11 3.23 5.95
CA LEU A 96 0.70 1.93 6.23
C LEU A 96 2.23 2.06 6.20
N ASP A 97 2.76 2.77 7.19
CA ASP A 97 4.20 2.92 7.42
C ASP A 97 4.49 2.93 8.93
N PRO A 98 5.73 2.62 9.32
CA PRO A 98 6.08 2.49 10.73
C PRO A 98 5.93 3.77 11.54
N PHE A 99 6.17 4.92 10.93
CA PHE A 99 6.06 6.20 11.62
C PHE A 99 4.60 6.49 12.01
N SER A 100 3.67 6.33 11.06
CA SER A 100 2.24 6.48 11.33
C SER A 100 1.72 5.44 12.33
N LEU A 101 2.16 4.18 12.22
CA LEU A 101 1.58 3.10 13.03
C LEU A 101 2.17 2.98 14.44
N LEU A 102 3.37 3.53 14.71
CA LEU A 102 4.06 3.33 15.99
C LEU A 102 4.35 4.63 16.74
N VAL A 103 4.48 5.76 16.05
CA VAL A 103 4.99 7.00 16.63
C VAL A 103 3.96 8.13 16.58
N ALA A 104 3.27 8.30 15.45
CA ALA A 104 2.31 9.38 15.27
C ALA A 104 1.00 9.10 16.00
N ARG A 105 0.30 10.17 16.38
CA ARG A 105 -1.07 10.08 16.86
C ARG A 105 -2.00 10.13 15.66
N GLU A 106 -2.59 9.00 15.33
CA GLU A 106 -3.41 8.82 14.13
C GLU A 106 -4.83 8.42 14.54
N ALA A 107 -5.78 8.74 13.67
CA ALA A 107 -7.16 8.34 13.84
C ALA A 107 -7.70 7.76 12.53
N ASN A 108 -8.28 6.57 12.61
CA ASN A 108 -8.92 5.91 11.48
C ASN A 108 -10.35 5.53 11.84
N LEU A 109 -11.26 5.76 10.91
CA LEU A 109 -12.63 5.26 10.96
C LEU A 109 -12.68 3.87 10.33
N ILE A 110 -13.51 3.00 10.91
CA ILE A 110 -13.90 1.73 10.31
C ILE A 110 -15.39 1.81 10.01
N ILE A 111 -15.75 1.54 8.76
CA ILE A 111 -17.11 1.65 8.25
C ILE A 111 -17.54 0.28 7.72
N ARG A 112 -18.74 -0.16 8.10
CA ARG A 112 -19.34 -1.43 7.67
C ARG A 112 -20.71 -1.20 7.02
N ASP A 113 -20.86 -0.07 6.36
CA ASP A 113 -22.03 0.26 5.56
C ASP A 113 -21.79 -0.13 4.10
N HIS A 114 -22.66 -0.99 3.56
CA HIS A 114 -22.50 -1.53 2.21
C HIS A 114 -22.58 -0.43 1.14
N THR A 115 -23.50 0.52 1.30
CA THR A 115 -23.69 1.60 0.32
C THR A 115 -22.44 2.48 0.27
N PHE A 116 -21.95 2.91 1.43
CA PHE A 116 -20.73 3.70 1.53
C PHE A 116 -19.51 2.95 0.97
N CYS A 117 -19.33 1.68 1.36
CA CYS A 117 -18.18 0.89 0.92
C CYS A 117 -18.21 0.65 -0.60
N THR A 118 -19.39 0.45 -1.18
CA THR A 118 -19.57 0.29 -2.64
C THR A 118 -19.27 1.59 -3.38
N ASP A 119 -19.80 2.74 -2.93
CA ASP A 119 -19.51 4.04 -3.54
C ASP A 119 -18.01 4.36 -3.47
N LEU A 120 -17.37 4.13 -2.31
CA LEU A 120 -15.95 4.33 -2.15
C LEU A 120 -15.11 3.41 -3.06
N ALA A 121 -15.48 2.13 -3.19
CA ALA A 121 -14.81 1.20 -4.10
C ALA A 121 -14.91 1.65 -5.56
N GLN A 122 -16.10 2.13 -5.98
CA GLN A 122 -16.33 2.65 -7.33
C GLN A 122 -15.49 3.91 -7.59
N ARG A 123 -15.39 4.83 -6.62
CA ARG A 123 -14.54 6.03 -6.73
C ARG A 123 -13.08 5.66 -6.87
N LEU A 124 -12.57 4.72 -6.06
CA LEU A 124 -11.19 4.23 -6.17
C LEU A 124 -10.94 3.55 -7.52
N ALA A 125 -11.87 2.73 -8.00
CA ALA A 125 -11.78 2.11 -9.33
C ALA A 125 -11.75 3.15 -10.45
N HIS A 126 -12.56 4.21 -10.35
CA HIS A 126 -12.53 5.34 -11.28
C HIS A 126 -11.17 6.05 -11.29
N GLU A 127 -10.62 6.37 -10.10
CA GLU A 127 -9.29 7.00 -9.98
C GLU A 127 -8.19 6.11 -10.56
N ILE A 128 -8.23 4.82 -10.29
CA ILE A 128 -7.29 3.84 -10.88
C ILE A 128 -7.36 3.90 -12.41
N LYS A 129 -8.57 3.87 -12.98
CA LYS A 129 -8.77 3.86 -14.43
C LYS A 129 -8.34 5.15 -15.12
N MET A 130 -8.64 6.30 -14.51
CA MET A 130 -8.50 7.60 -15.16
C MET A 130 -7.17 8.30 -14.87
N ASN A 131 -6.57 8.06 -13.70
CA ASN A 131 -5.51 8.90 -13.19
C ASN A 131 -4.25 8.13 -12.78
N CYS A 132 -4.20 6.82 -13.01
CA CYS A 132 -3.08 5.99 -12.61
C CYS A 132 -2.37 5.34 -13.79
N HIS A 133 -1.09 5.06 -13.57
CA HIS A 133 -0.29 4.18 -14.41
C HIS A 133 -0.13 2.83 -13.70
N GLU A 134 -0.49 1.75 -14.37
CA GLU A 134 -0.28 0.39 -13.83
C GLU A 134 1.18 -0.02 -13.98
N VAL A 135 1.78 -0.45 -12.89
CA VAL A 135 3.14 -0.99 -12.86
C VAL A 135 3.09 -2.47 -13.22
N THR A 136 3.57 -2.82 -14.40
CA THR A 136 3.66 -4.22 -14.82
C THR A 136 4.98 -4.86 -14.34
N ALA A 137 4.96 -6.18 -14.11
CA ALA A 137 6.15 -6.91 -13.70
C ALA A 137 7.29 -6.80 -14.74
N SER A 138 6.95 -6.82 -16.05
CA SER A 138 7.91 -6.68 -17.15
C SER A 138 8.56 -5.29 -17.17
N ALA A 139 7.76 -4.22 -17.09
CA ALA A 139 8.28 -2.86 -17.05
C ALA A 139 9.11 -2.62 -15.79
N TRP A 140 8.71 -3.23 -14.65
CA TRP A 140 9.45 -3.13 -13.40
C TRP A 140 10.80 -3.84 -13.46
N ALA A 141 10.88 -5.02 -14.09
CA ALA A 141 12.12 -5.76 -14.27
C ALA A 141 13.13 -5.04 -15.18
N GLN A 142 12.66 -4.23 -16.15
CA GLN A 142 13.50 -3.45 -17.05
C GLN A 142 14.08 -2.18 -16.42
N LYS A 143 13.56 -1.72 -15.27
CA LYS A 143 14.09 -0.54 -14.58
C LYS A 143 15.55 -0.79 -14.13
N SER A 144 16.42 0.20 -14.36
CA SER A 144 17.88 0.09 -14.17
C SER A 144 18.30 -0.36 -12.77
N GLY A 145 19.44 -1.08 -12.68
CA GLY A 145 20.02 -1.57 -11.43
C GLY A 145 20.30 -0.47 -10.39
N LEU A 146 20.65 0.74 -10.84
CA LEU A 146 20.91 1.89 -9.96
C LEU A 146 19.66 2.28 -9.16
N HIS A 147 18.50 2.37 -9.79
CA HIS A 147 17.23 2.64 -9.12
C HIS A 147 16.86 1.53 -8.12
N ARG A 148 17.12 0.28 -8.47
CA ARG A 148 16.90 -0.87 -7.60
C ARG A 148 17.79 -0.79 -6.35
N THR A 149 19.05 -0.46 -6.51
CA THR A 149 20.00 -0.31 -5.40
C THR A 149 19.59 0.85 -4.48
N ALA A 150 19.24 2.00 -5.03
CA ALA A 150 18.75 3.15 -4.25
C ALA A 150 17.50 2.79 -3.42
N ARG A 151 16.56 2.02 -3.97
CA ARG A 151 15.35 1.56 -3.27
C ARG A 151 15.69 0.64 -2.10
N ILE A 152 16.59 -0.33 -2.31
CA ILE A 152 17.01 -1.26 -1.26
C ILE A 152 17.72 -0.50 -0.12
N ILE A 153 18.60 0.42 -0.44
CA ILE A 153 19.29 1.24 0.56
C ILE A 153 18.30 2.10 1.34
N SER A 154 17.35 2.74 0.65
CA SER A 154 16.32 3.56 1.31
C SER A 154 15.44 2.75 2.26
N ALA A 155 14.99 1.56 1.84
CA ALA A 155 14.22 0.67 2.69
C ALA A 155 15.03 0.24 3.94
N ARG A 156 16.27 -0.21 3.75
CA ARG A 156 17.15 -0.61 4.86
C ARG A 156 17.40 0.53 5.84
N LEU A 157 17.57 1.75 5.34
CA LEU A 157 17.80 2.92 6.19
C LEU A 157 16.58 3.23 7.04
N ILE A 158 15.37 3.21 6.45
CA ILE A 158 14.12 3.40 7.20
C ILE A 158 13.99 2.33 8.30
N PHE A 159 14.12 1.05 7.93
CA PHE A 159 14.00 -0.04 8.90
C PHE A 159 15.08 0.05 10.01
N ARG A 160 16.31 0.47 9.68
CA ARG A 160 17.38 0.65 10.67
C ARG A 160 17.10 1.82 11.62
N LEU A 161 16.60 2.94 11.11
CA LEU A 161 16.21 4.08 11.95
C LEU A 161 15.08 3.71 12.92
N LEU A 162 14.14 2.89 12.48
CA LEU A 162 13.05 2.39 13.32
C LEU A 162 13.50 1.36 14.36
N SER A 163 14.49 0.50 14.02
CA SER A 163 15.03 -0.47 14.96
C SER A 163 15.82 0.18 16.12
N LEU A 164 16.28 1.40 15.93
CA LEU A 164 16.91 2.21 16.99
C LEU A 164 15.88 2.81 17.97
N THR A 165 14.63 2.92 17.56
CA THR A 165 13.52 3.27 18.44
C THR A 165 12.92 1.96 18.97
N ARG A 166 13.01 1.62 20.23
CA ARG A 166 12.55 0.41 20.96
C ARG A 166 11.23 -0.28 20.50
N TYR A 167 10.77 -0.03 19.28
CA TYR A 167 9.52 -0.53 18.69
C TYR A 167 9.74 -1.58 17.58
N ALA A 168 10.97 -2.06 17.39
CA ALA A 168 11.34 -2.94 16.28
C ALA A 168 10.78 -4.37 16.39
N ASP A 169 10.33 -4.80 17.55
CA ASP A 169 9.88 -6.19 17.77
C ASP A 169 8.54 -6.51 17.09
N ASN A 170 7.84 -5.52 16.54
CA ASN A 170 6.55 -5.69 15.84
C ASN A 170 6.61 -5.47 14.32
N TYR A 171 7.83 -5.26 13.75
CA TYR A 171 8.03 -5.03 12.32
C TYR A 171 8.86 -6.08 11.59
#